data_a738db7e7dbb39ae805c60fe5beb8c24
#
_entry.id   a738db7e7dbb39ae805c60fe5beb8c24
#
_cell.length_a   1.000
_cell.length_b   1.000
_cell.length_c   1.000
_cell.angle_alpha   90.00
_cell.angle_beta   90.00
_cell.angle_gamma   90.00
#
_symmetry.space_group_name_H-M   'P 1'
#
loop_
_entity.id
_entity.type
_entity.pdbx_description
1 polymer ?
#
loop_
_entity_poly.entity_id
_entity_poly.type
_entity_poly.pdbx_seq_one_letter_code
_entity_poly.pdbx_strand_id
1 'polypeptide(L)'
;ISSNLKEIDKFNITFKGITASDSSVMIQGFPTDENLNNLRNGLRNSFRSSNLKQSIDKRYTIQTAHSTVLRFREKLLRINEVLEVLDYYKDYEFGTFEVNELELVFNDWYQRKNNSKLIKKFHL
;
A
#
# COMPACT_ATOMS: atom_id res chain seq x y z
N ILE A 1 -17.32 2.34 7.23
CA ILE A 1 -16.14 1.46 7.27
C ILE A 1 -16.48 0.14 7.95
N SER A 2 -16.93 0.15 9.20
CA SER A 2 -17.20 -1.12 9.95
C SER A 2 -18.14 -2.09 9.24
N SER A 3 -19.13 -1.61 8.49
CA SER A 3 -20.04 -2.47 7.72
C SER A 3 -19.33 -3.20 6.56
N ASN A 4 -18.35 -2.57 5.94
CA ASN A 4 -17.59 -3.17 4.83
C ASN A 4 -16.59 -4.23 5.30
N LEU A 5 -16.28 -4.26 6.59
CA LEU A 5 -15.29 -5.18 7.16
C LEU A 5 -15.91 -6.49 7.65
N LYS A 6 -17.24 -6.57 7.76
CA LYS A 6 -17.94 -7.76 8.27
C LYS A 6 -17.79 -9.00 7.38
N GLU A 7 -17.52 -8.78 6.11
CA GLU A 7 -17.40 -9.84 5.08
C GLU A 7 -15.96 -10.01 4.59
N ILE A 8 -15.00 -9.36 5.26
CA ILE A 8 -13.60 -9.44 4.91
C ILE A 8 -12.87 -10.25 5.97
N ASP A 9 -12.39 -11.40 5.58
CA ASP A 9 -11.51 -12.23 6.41
C ASP A 9 -10.07 -11.74 6.35
N LYS A 10 -9.25 -12.22 7.28
CA LYS A 10 -7.80 -12.08 7.22
C LYS A 10 -7.27 -12.56 5.89
N PHE A 11 -6.28 -11.88 5.35
CA PHE A 11 -5.68 -12.24 4.07
C PHE A 11 -4.17 -12.01 4.07
N ASN A 12 -3.49 -12.66 3.14
CA ASN A 12 -2.05 -12.58 3.02
C ASN A 12 -1.62 -11.73 1.83
N ILE A 13 -0.49 -11.05 2.00
CA ILE A 13 0.22 -10.38 0.91
C ILE A 13 1.64 -10.91 0.88
N THR A 14 2.03 -11.54 -0.21
CA THR A 14 3.42 -11.95 -0.46
C THR A 14 4.17 -10.80 -1.09
N PHE A 15 5.28 -10.40 -0.46
CA PHE A 15 6.18 -9.38 -0.97
C PHE A 15 7.32 -10.02 -1.74
N LYS A 16 7.39 -9.77 -3.06
CA LYS A 16 8.38 -10.35 -3.95
C LYS A 16 8.78 -9.37 -5.03
N GLY A 17 10.07 -9.32 -5.30
CA GLY A 17 10.64 -8.45 -6.33
C GLY A 17 10.56 -6.97 -5.98
N ILE A 18 11.45 -6.22 -6.59
CA ILE A 18 11.47 -4.76 -6.45
C ILE A 18 11.24 -4.10 -7.80
N THR A 19 10.68 -2.89 -7.74
CA THR A 19 10.53 -2.00 -8.89
C THR A 19 10.96 -0.60 -8.49
N ALA A 20 11.31 0.22 -9.45
CA ALA A 20 11.73 1.58 -9.19
C ALA A 20 11.12 2.55 -10.19
N SER A 21 11.05 3.80 -9.77
CA SER A 21 10.81 4.99 -10.57
C SER A 21 11.96 5.97 -10.36
N ASP A 22 11.93 7.10 -11.04
CA ASP A 22 12.89 8.20 -10.84
C ASP A 22 12.85 8.78 -9.43
N SER A 23 11.84 8.48 -8.63
CA SER A 23 11.65 9.05 -7.29
C SER A 23 11.70 8.05 -6.16
N SER A 24 11.59 6.74 -6.43
CA SER A 24 11.46 5.75 -5.36
C SER A 24 11.77 4.32 -5.79
N VAL A 25 12.11 3.48 -4.80
CA VAL A 25 12.16 2.03 -4.91
C VAL A 25 11.03 1.43 -4.08
N MET A 26 10.36 0.43 -4.64
CA MET A 26 9.22 -0.23 -4.03
C MET A 26 9.39 -1.76 -4.09
N ILE A 27 8.96 -2.43 -3.04
CA ILE A 27 8.77 -3.88 -3.03
C ILE A 27 7.35 -4.16 -3.52
N GLN A 28 7.20 -5.07 -4.45
CA GLN A 28 5.89 -5.46 -5.00
C GLN A 28 5.17 -6.39 -4.04
N GLY A 29 3.87 -6.17 -3.86
CA GLY A 29 3.00 -7.00 -3.04
C GLY A 29 1.96 -7.71 -3.89
N PHE A 30 1.80 -9.00 -3.64
CA PHE A 30 0.87 -9.88 -4.32
C PHE A 30 -0.12 -10.45 -3.31
N PRO A 31 -1.36 -9.92 -3.24
CA PRO A 31 -2.41 -10.52 -2.43
C PRO A 31 -2.66 -11.96 -2.87
N THR A 32 -2.86 -12.86 -1.91
CA THR A 32 -3.08 -14.29 -2.20
C THR A 32 -4.52 -14.61 -2.59
N ASP A 33 -5.44 -13.66 -2.35
CA ASP A 33 -6.86 -13.76 -2.62
C ASP A 33 -7.49 -12.40 -2.98
N GLU A 34 -8.82 -12.36 -3.16
CA GLU A 34 -9.55 -11.16 -3.53
C GLU A 34 -9.93 -10.25 -2.35
N ASN A 35 -9.62 -10.62 -1.10
CA ASN A 35 -10.06 -9.85 0.08
C ASN A 35 -9.57 -8.40 0.06
N LEU A 36 -8.32 -8.14 -0.35
CA LEU A 36 -7.82 -6.77 -0.50
C LEU A 36 -8.63 -5.96 -1.54
N ASN A 37 -8.96 -6.55 -2.67
CA ASN A 37 -9.74 -5.90 -3.72
C ASN A 37 -11.19 -5.68 -3.28
N ASN A 38 -11.80 -6.66 -2.62
CA ASN A 38 -13.14 -6.56 -2.07
C ASN A 38 -13.24 -5.45 -1.02
N LEU A 39 -12.26 -5.39 -0.10
CA LEU A 39 -12.13 -4.33 0.89
C LEU A 39 -12.05 -2.94 0.22
N ARG A 40 -11.16 -2.78 -0.75
CA ARG A 40 -10.98 -1.51 -1.48
C ARG A 40 -12.24 -1.09 -2.20
N ASN A 41 -12.90 -2.00 -2.88
CA ASN A 41 -14.14 -1.73 -3.63
C ASN A 41 -15.29 -1.39 -2.69
N GLY A 42 -15.44 -2.10 -1.58
CA GLY A 42 -16.42 -1.81 -0.54
C GLY A 42 -16.23 -0.40 0.04
N LEU A 43 -14.99 -0.03 0.39
CA LEU A 43 -14.67 1.31 0.88
C LEU A 43 -14.96 2.39 -0.18
N ARG A 44 -14.53 2.20 -1.43
CA ARG A 44 -14.81 3.14 -2.54
C ARG A 44 -16.29 3.41 -2.71
N ASN A 45 -17.09 2.35 -2.76
CA ASN A 45 -18.54 2.45 -2.94
C ASN A 45 -19.19 3.19 -1.77
N SER A 46 -18.82 2.84 -0.53
CA SER A 46 -19.35 3.49 0.66
C SER A 46 -18.99 4.98 0.75
N PHE A 47 -17.75 5.35 0.41
CA PHE A 47 -17.36 6.75 0.41
C PHE A 47 -18.00 7.55 -0.74
N ARG A 48 -18.15 6.96 -1.93
CA ARG A 48 -18.83 7.60 -3.06
C ARG A 48 -20.32 7.84 -2.79
N SER A 49 -20.98 6.91 -2.12
CA SER A 49 -22.42 7.06 -1.76
C SER A 49 -22.65 7.87 -0.47
N SER A 50 -21.59 8.28 0.22
CA SER A 50 -21.70 9.14 1.38
C SER A 50 -21.70 10.62 1.01
N ASN A 51 -22.25 11.46 1.90
CA ASN A 51 -22.18 12.93 1.76
C ASN A 51 -20.83 13.51 2.22
N LEU A 52 -19.84 12.65 2.53
CA LEU A 52 -18.53 13.08 2.98
C LEU A 52 -17.68 13.59 1.82
N LYS A 53 -16.98 14.70 2.05
CA LYS A 53 -15.98 15.18 1.10
C LYS A 53 -14.83 14.19 1.06
N GLN A 54 -14.57 13.64 -0.11
CA GLN A 54 -13.52 12.61 -0.30
C GLN A 54 -12.75 12.86 -1.62
N SER A 55 -11.58 12.27 -1.73
CA SER A 55 -10.70 12.37 -2.89
C SER A 55 -10.19 11.00 -3.38
N ILE A 56 -10.89 9.92 -3.00
CA ILE A 56 -10.57 8.55 -3.42
C ILE A 56 -10.60 8.46 -4.95
N ASP A 57 -9.58 7.86 -5.52
CA ASP A 57 -9.39 7.65 -6.97
C ASP A 57 -9.39 8.92 -7.85
N LYS A 58 -9.25 10.12 -7.25
CA LYS A 58 -9.20 11.36 -8.06
C LYS A 58 -8.01 11.44 -9.00
N ARG A 59 -6.88 10.81 -8.64
CA ARG A 59 -5.67 10.80 -9.47
C ARG A 59 -5.57 9.52 -10.27
N TYR A 60 -5.73 8.37 -9.61
CA TYR A 60 -5.69 7.03 -10.21
C TYR A 60 -6.31 6.03 -9.23
N THR A 61 -6.81 4.93 -9.77
CA THR A 61 -7.34 3.83 -8.95
C THR A 61 -6.21 2.86 -8.61
N ILE A 62 -5.92 2.73 -7.32
CA ILE A 62 -4.89 1.80 -6.83
C ILE A 62 -5.43 0.37 -6.97
N GLN A 63 -4.75 -0.44 -7.79
CA GLN A 63 -5.06 -1.86 -7.99
C GLN A 63 -3.95 -2.78 -7.48
N THR A 64 -2.73 -2.26 -7.36
CA THR A 64 -1.56 -3.01 -6.90
C THR A 64 -1.33 -2.86 -5.40
N ALA A 65 -0.61 -3.81 -4.79
CA ALA A 65 -0.03 -3.65 -3.48
C ALA A 65 1.49 -3.40 -3.62
N HIS A 66 2.05 -2.56 -2.78
CA HIS A 66 3.48 -2.30 -2.74
C HIS A 66 3.88 -1.63 -1.42
N SER A 67 5.15 -1.75 -1.08
CA SER A 67 5.77 -1.01 0.01
C SER A 67 6.89 -0.13 -0.55
N THR A 68 6.78 1.18 -0.41
CA THR A 68 7.86 2.10 -0.77
C THR A 68 8.95 2.05 0.31
N VAL A 69 10.12 1.56 -0.04
CA VAL A 69 11.24 1.35 0.90
C VAL A 69 12.30 2.43 0.82
N LEU A 70 12.39 3.12 -0.31
CA LEU A 70 13.34 4.20 -0.52
C LEU A 70 12.71 5.32 -1.35
N ARG A 71 13.00 6.57 -0.97
CA ARG A 71 12.68 7.76 -1.78
C ARG A 71 13.96 8.53 -2.06
N PHE A 72 14.21 8.81 -3.32
CA PHE A 72 15.33 9.64 -3.73
C PHE A 72 15.03 11.11 -3.43
N ARG A 73 15.97 11.78 -2.81
CA ARG A 73 15.85 13.23 -2.53
C ARG A 73 16.44 14.08 -3.66
N GLU A 74 17.34 13.47 -4.42
CA GLU A 74 18.07 14.12 -5.52
C GLU A 74 18.17 13.13 -6.69
N LYS A 75 18.56 13.64 -7.85
CA LYS A 75 18.79 12.82 -9.04
C LYS A 75 19.95 11.85 -8.79
N LEU A 76 19.77 10.60 -9.18
CA LEU A 76 20.78 9.55 -9.05
C LEU A 76 21.97 9.86 -9.99
N LEU A 77 23.16 9.93 -9.41
CA LEU A 77 24.40 10.16 -10.17
C LEU A 77 24.98 8.85 -10.74
N ARG A 78 24.74 7.73 -10.05
CA ARG A 78 25.28 6.39 -10.40
C ARG A 78 24.15 5.42 -10.70
N ILE A 79 23.38 5.73 -11.72
CA ILE A 79 22.18 4.97 -12.05
C ILE A 79 22.49 3.50 -12.38
N ASN A 80 23.63 3.20 -13.02
CA ASN A 80 23.99 1.84 -13.38
C ASN A 80 24.19 0.95 -12.14
N GLU A 81 24.85 1.45 -11.09
CA GLU A 81 25.05 0.72 -9.84
C GLU A 81 23.69 0.42 -9.16
N VAL A 82 22.76 1.37 -9.23
CA VAL A 82 21.41 1.17 -8.71
C VAL A 82 20.66 0.13 -9.52
N LEU A 83 20.76 0.16 -10.85
CA LEU A 83 20.13 -0.83 -11.74
C LEU A 83 20.66 -2.25 -11.50
N GLU A 84 21.95 -2.43 -11.23
CA GLU A 84 22.53 -3.74 -10.87
C GLU A 84 21.92 -4.30 -9.57
N VAL A 85 21.76 -3.45 -8.55
CA VAL A 85 21.11 -3.84 -7.29
C VAL A 85 19.63 -4.18 -7.52
N LEU A 86 18.92 -3.39 -8.34
CA LEU A 86 17.53 -3.65 -8.66
C LEU A 86 17.37 -4.98 -9.42
N ASP A 87 18.27 -5.27 -10.37
CA ASP A 87 18.26 -6.53 -11.11
C ASP A 87 18.52 -7.75 -10.20
N TYR A 88 19.43 -7.61 -9.24
CA TYR A 88 19.70 -8.66 -8.25
C TYR A 88 18.46 -9.01 -7.40
N TYR A 89 17.65 -8.02 -7.03
CA TYR A 89 16.47 -8.22 -6.19
C TYR A 89 15.15 -8.32 -6.96
N LYS A 90 15.16 -8.31 -8.30
CA LYS A 90 13.93 -8.31 -9.12
C LYS A 90 12.96 -9.44 -8.82
N ASP A 91 13.49 -10.62 -8.44
CA ASP A 91 12.70 -11.82 -8.13
C ASP A 91 12.85 -12.27 -6.67
N TYR A 92 13.52 -11.47 -5.84
CA TYR A 92 13.78 -11.82 -4.45
C TYR A 92 12.46 -11.86 -3.66
N GLU A 93 12.25 -12.93 -2.91
CA GLU A 93 11.09 -13.10 -2.03
C GLU A 93 11.40 -12.57 -0.63
N PHE A 94 10.72 -11.49 -0.25
CA PHE A 94 10.90 -10.83 1.06
C PHE A 94 10.06 -11.49 2.16
N GLY A 95 9.04 -12.27 1.78
CA GLY A 95 8.16 -12.99 2.70
C GLY A 95 6.69 -12.63 2.54
N THR A 96 5.87 -13.25 3.38
CA THR A 96 4.41 -13.07 3.38
C THR A 96 3.97 -12.41 4.68
N PHE A 97 3.09 -11.42 4.55
CA PHE A 97 2.50 -10.68 5.66
C PHE A 97 1.00 -10.99 5.74
N GLU A 98 0.54 -11.43 6.93
CA GLU A 98 -0.90 -11.59 7.21
C GLU A 98 -1.50 -10.25 7.64
N VAL A 99 -2.51 -9.81 6.94
CA VAL A 99 -3.32 -8.64 7.29
C VAL A 99 -4.47 -9.13 8.17
N ASN A 100 -4.40 -8.84 9.46
CA ASN A 100 -5.40 -9.20 10.46
C ASN A 100 -6.04 -7.98 11.14
N GLU A 101 -5.55 -6.79 10.82
CA GLU A 101 -6.10 -5.53 11.32
C GLU A 101 -5.93 -4.39 10.31
N LEU A 102 -6.77 -3.41 10.42
CA LEU A 102 -6.74 -2.18 9.64
C LEU A 102 -6.77 -0.98 10.58
N GLU A 103 -6.05 0.06 10.22
CA GLU A 103 -6.01 1.30 10.98
C GLU A 103 -6.54 2.46 10.15
N LEU A 104 -7.46 3.22 10.74
CA LEU A 104 -7.81 4.55 10.27
C LEU A 104 -6.91 5.54 10.98
N VAL A 105 -6.09 6.25 10.22
CA VAL A 105 -5.12 7.21 10.74
C VAL A 105 -5.32 8.58 10.09
N PHE A 106 -5.05 9.63 10.86
CA PHE A 106 -4.77 10.95 10.33
C PHE A 106 -3.26 11.08 10.19
N ASN A 107 -2.76 11.38 8.99
CA ASN A 107 -1.32 11.46 8.73
C ASN A 107 -0.98 12.51 7.67
N ASP A 108 0.31 12.82 7.54
CA ASP A 108 0.82 13.53 6.38
C ASP A 108 1.05 12.60 5.18
N TRP A 109 1.38 13.16 4.02
CA TRP A 109 1.65 12.41 2.81
C TRP A 109 2.76 11.36 2.95
N TYR A 110 3.73 11.62 3.82
CA TYR A 110 4.89 10.73 4.04
C TYR A 110 4.67 9.74 5.19
N GLN A 111 3.52 9.79 5.86
CA GLN A 111 3.17 8.94 6.99
C GLN A 111 4.22 8.98 8.12
N ARG A 112 4.76 10.16 8.39
CA ARG A 112 5.76 10.34 9.45
C ARG A 112 5.15 10.00 10.79
N LYS A 113 5.87 9.21 11.59
CA LYS A 113 5.39 8.75 12.91
C LYS A 113 4.90 9.90 13.80
N ASN A 114 5.62 11.03 13.81
CA ASN A 114 5.28 12.19 14.62
C ASN A 114 4.03 12.95 14.13
N ASN A 115 3.64 12.74 12.86
CA ASN A 115 2.48 13.38 12.23
C ASN A 115 1.31 12.40 12.05
N SER A 116 1.47 11.16 12.48
CA SER A 116 0.44 10.13 12.37
C SER A 116 -0.31 9.98 13.68
N LYS A 117 -1.64 10.07 13.63
CA LYS A 117 -2.52 9.88 14.77
C LYS A 117 -3.51 8.77 14.46
N LEU A 118 -3.48 7.70 15.26
CA LEU A 118 -4.46 6.63 15.17
C LEU A 118 -5.85 7.18 15.59
N ILE A 119 -6.82 7.01 14.69
CA ILE A 119 -8.23 7.36 14.93
C ILE A 119 -8.99 6.13 15.39
N LYS A 120 -8.83 5.02 14.67
CA LYS A 120 -9.51 3.76 14.99
C LYS A 120 -8.78 2.56 14.41
N LYS A 121 -8.81 1.47 15.17
CA LYS A 121 -8.35 0.14 14.76
C LYS A 121 -9.55 -0.78 14.54
N PHE A 122 -9.45 -1.63 13.52
CA PHE A 122 -10.44 -2.64 13.17
C PHE A 122 -9.72 -3.98 13.04
N HIS A 123 -10.27 -5.02 13.61
CA HIS A 123 -9.79 -6.40 13.45
C HIS A 123 -10.62 -7.08 12.35
N LEU A 124 -9.94 -7.91 11.56
CA LEU A 124 -10.53 -8.73 10.51
C LEU A 124 -10.80 -10.15 11.03
#